data_076d6892e7d4d418e26404cb57113932
#
_entry.id   076d6892e7d4d418e26404cb57113932
#
_cell.length_a   1.000
_cell.length_b   1.000
_cell.length_c   1.000
_cell.angle_alpha   90.00
_cell.angle_beta   90.00
_cell.angle_gamma   90.00
#
_symmetry.space_group_name_H-M   'P 1'
#
loop_
_entity.id
_entity.type
_entity.pdbx_description
1 polymer ?
#
loop_
_entity_poly.entity_id
_entity_poly.type
_entity_poly.pdbx_seq_one_letter_code
_entity_poly.pdbx_strand_id
1 'polypeptide(L)'
;MFSYNEYKSIVEKVTNELPLSDSLSVYDGLDEFVFIRHDVEYSVERAFDLAKFESEELSINTAYLFQLRNNSYNILSSKNIQLVREMKDMGHEIGLHVHLGGLKNIDDIEDYILDDILTLEKYFEFDVDIFSFHRPSQESLRRNVNIEDKINLYGDKFFHYYKIRRPKNINVMYLPDSNHHWRFEHPLDLDFKKYRKIQINCHPFSWTIQGYDNLNNFKTLIDEKKIESIYSINDETKTFPKELLA
;
A
#
# COMPACT_ATOMS: atom_id res chain seq x y z
N MET A 1 1.97 -10.68 -16.94
CA MET A 1 2.21 -9.36 -16.30
C MET A 1 1.38 -9.27 -15.03
N PHE A 2 1.92 -8.76 -13.95
CA PHE A 2 1.32 -8.66 -12.62
C PHE A 2 0.91 -10.01 -11.99
N SER A 3 1.67 -11.07 -12.26
CA SER A 3 1.54 -12.34 -11.56
C SER A 3 2.43 -12.39 -10.30
N TYR A 4 2.09 -13.26 -9.36
CA TYR A 4 2.94 -13.53 -8.20
C TYR A 4 4.34 -14.02 -8.60
N ASN A 5 4.47 -14.75 -9.72
CA ASN A 5 5.78 -15.16 -10.23
C ASN A 5 6.61 -13.96 -10.69
N GLU A 6 6.00 -12.98 -11.37
CA GLU A 6 6.69 -11.74 -11.75
C GLU A 6 7.05 -10.91 -10.52
N TYR A 7 6.13 -10.82 -9.53
CA TYR A 7 6.40 -10.15 -8.26
C TYR A 7 7.60 -10.77 -7.54
N LYS A 8 7.63 -12.09 -7.42
CA LYS A 8 8.77 -12.85 -6.88
C LYS A 8 10.08 -12.51 -7.60
N SER A 9 10.07 -12.51 -8.93
CA SER A 9 11.26 -12.15 -9.72
C SER A 9 11.75 -10.73 -9.46
N ILE A 10 10.81 -9.77 -9.28
CA ILE A 10 11.13 -8.38 -8.91
C ILE A 10 11.76 -8.34 -7.51
N VAL A 11 11.13 -8.94 -6.52
CA VAL A 11 11.63 -8.96 -5.13
C VAL A 11 13.02 -9.60 -5.08
N GLU A 12 13.19 -10.79 -5.64
CA GLU A 12 14.49 -11.48 -5.69
C GLU A 12 15.57 -10.63 -6.35
N LYS A 13 15.26 -9.97 -7.46
CA LYS A 13 16.19 -9.08 -8.16
C LYS A 13 16.64 -7.91 -7.29
N VAL A 14 15.67 -7.18 -6.71
CA VAL A 14 16.00 -5.95 -5.97
C VAL A 14 16.67 -6.24 -4.63
N THR A 15 16.29 -7.32 -3.94
CA THR A 15 16.87 -7.71 -2.65
C THR A 15 18.25 -8.36 -2.79
N ASN A 16 18.58 -8.92 -3.94
CA ASN A 16 19.94 -9.36 -4.25
C ASN A 16 20.90 -8.20 -4.50
N GLU A 17 20.40 -7.02 -4.88
CA GLU A 17 21.22 -5.84 -5.21
C GLU A 17 21.30 -4.83 -4.05
N LEU A 18 20.24 -4.74 -3.23
CA LEU A 18 20.10 -3.77 -2.15
C LEU A 18 19.40 -4.40 -0.93
N PRO A 19 19.72 -3.95 0.28
CA PRO A 19 19.01 -4.41 1.49
C PRO A 19 17.54 -3.97 1.45
N LEU A 20 16.62 -4.91 1.69
CA LEU A 20 15.23 -4.59 2.00
C LEU A 20 15.19 -3.96 3.39
N SER A 21 14.55 -2.80 3.52
CA SER A 21 14.56 -2.00 4.73
C SER A 21 13.16 -1.57 5.13
N ASP A 22 12.93 -1.49 6.43
CA ASP A 22 11.71 -0.94 7.02
C ASP A 22 11.66 0.60 6.94
N SER A 23 10.49 1.17 7.25
CA SER A 23 10.26 2.60 7.14
C SER A 23 11.11 3.41 8.10
N LEU A 24 11.28 2.95 9.34
CA LEU A 24 12.06 3.66 10.37
C LEU A 24 13.54 3.71 10.00
N SER A 25 14.13 2.59 9.58
CA SER A 25 15.52 2.52 9.14
C SER A 25 15.80 3.46 7.96
N VAL A 26 14.88 3.54 6.99
CA VAL A 26 14.99 4.50 5.87
C VAL A 26 14.87 5.93 6.37
N TYR A 27 13.94 6.21 7.28
CA TYR A 27 13.74 7.53 7.87
C TYR A 27 14.99 8.00 8.63
N ASP A 28 15.66 7.11 9.35
CA ASP A 28 16.89 7.39 10.08
C ASP A 28 18.11 7.65 9.18
N GLY A 29 17.98 7.34 7.88
CA GLY A 29 18.91 7.85 6.87
C GLY A 29 19.89 6.84 6.31
N LEU A 30 19.41 5.68 5.89
CA LEU A 30 20.20 4.70 5.14
C LEU A 30 20.75 5.27 3.83
N ASP A 31 21.98 4.88 3.48
CA ASP A 31 22.61 5.26 2.23
C ASP A 31 22.20 4.36 1.05
N GLU A 32 21.79 3.13 1.35
CA GLU A 32 21.36 2.13 0.39
C GLU A 32 20.17 1.38 0.94
N PHE A 33 19.09 1.28 0.12
CA PHE A 33 17.91 0.52 0.50
C PHE A 33 17.01 0.22 -0.71
N VAL A 34 16.21 -0.83 -0.58
CA VAL A 34 14.92 -0.96 -1.24
C VAL A 34 13.82 -0.95 -0.17
N PHE A 35 12.85 -0.08 -0.34
CA PHE A 35 11.64 -0.02 0.48
C PHE A 35 10.44 -0.37 -0.39
N ILE A 36 9.70 -1.41 0.00
CA ILE A 36 8.51 -1.88 -0.72
C ILE A 36 7.29 -1.53 0.11
N ARG A 37 6.35 -0.81 -0.51
CA ARG A 37 5.05 -0.52 0.10
C ARG A 37 3.91 -0.89 -0.84
N HIS A 38 2.76 -1.14 -0.24
CA HIS A 38 1.52 -1.49 -0.92
C HIS A 38 0.41 -0.50 -0.56
N ASP A 39 -0.08 0.24 -1.56
CA ASP A 39 -1.21 1.14 -1.40
C ASP A 39 -2.51 0.34 -1.68
N VAL A 40 -3.28 0.03 -0.64
CA VAL A 40 -4.47 -0.82 -0.73
C VAL A 40 -5.70 0.02 -1.11
N GLU A 41 -6.14 -0.10 -2.37
CA GLU A 41 -7.18 0.76 -2.93
C GLU A 41 -8.54 0.07 -3.10
N TYR A 42 -8.59 -1.23 -3.42
CA TYR A 42 -9.84 -1.88 -3.82
C TYR A 42 -10.20 -3.13 -3.03
N SER A 43 -9.24 -3.89 -2.52
CA SER A 43 -9.48 -5.17 -1.83
C SER A 43 -8.47 -5.39 -0.70
N VAL A 44 -8.99 -5.58 0.50
CA VAL A 44 -8.20 -5.99 1.68
C VAL A 44 -7.80 -7.45 1.55
N GLU A 45 -8.65 -8.28 0.95
CA GLU A 45 -8.41 -9.70 0.74
C GLU A 45 -7.21 -9.93 -0.19
N ARG A 46 -7.17 -9.24 -1.34
CA ARG A 46 -6.01 -9.33 -2.25
C ARG A 46 -4.73 -8.80 -1.62
N ALA A 47 -4.85 -7.78 -0.75
CA ALA A 47 -3.69 -7.31 0.01
C ALA A 47 -3.22 -8.37 1.01
N PHE A 48 -4.13 -9.04 1.71
CA PHE A 48 -3.84 -10.12 2.61
C PHE A 48 -3.19 -11.33 1.90
N ASP A 49 -3.73 -11.72 0.74
CA ASP A 49 -3.18 -12.83 -0.06
C ASP A 49 -1.75 -12.54 -0.52
N LEU A 50 -1.46 -11.29 -0.92
CA LEU A 50 -0.11 -10.88 -1.30
C LEU A 50 0.82 -10.83 -0.08
N ALA A 51 0.37 -10.31 1.06
CA ALA A 51 1.15 -10.27 2.31
C ALA A 51 1.51 -11.69 2.79
N LYS A 52 0.55 -12.61 2.71
CA LYS A 52 0.78 -14.01 3.01
C LYS A 52 1.82 -14.64 2.08
N PHE A 53 1.73 -14.36 0.78
CA PHE A 53 2.71 -14.82 -0.20
C PHE A 53 4.11 -14.25 0.09
N GLU A 54 4.23 -12.98 0.46
CA GLU A 54 5.50 -12.35 0.86
C GLU A 54 6.11 -13.02 2.10
N SER A 55 5.29 -13.23 3.14
CA SER A 55 5.75 -13.84 4.38
C SER A 55 6.11 -15.32 4.21
N GLU A 56 5.22 -16.13 3.60
CA GLU A 56 5.37 -17.58 3.53
C GLU A 56 6.33 -18.05 2.42
N GLU A 57 6.29 -17.41 1.25
CA GLU A 57 7.02 -17.86 0.06
C GLU A 57 8.30 -17.06 -0.20
N LEU A 58 8.35 -15.79 0.22
CA LEU A 58 9.52 -14.94 0.00
C LEU A 58 10.30 -14.64 1.27
N SER A 59 9.72 -14.91 2.44
CA SER A 59 10.30 -14.61 3.76
C SER A 59 10.70 -13.13 3.90
N ILE A 60 9.83 -12.23 3.44
CA ILE A 60 10.00 -10.78 3.54
C ILE A 60 8.82 -10.12 4.24
N ASN A 61 9.09 -8.98 4.84
CA ASN A 61 8.08 -8.08 5.38
C ASN A 61 8.16 -6.73 4.65
N THR A 62 7.00 -6.18 4.32
CA THR A 62 6.84 -4.93 3.58
C THR A 62 5.81 -4.04 4.26
N ALA A 63 5.49 -2.86 3.71
CA ALA A 63 4.51 -1.96 4.26
C ALA A 63 3.18 -2.01 3.49
N TYR A 64 2.05 -2.11 4.21
CA TYR A 64 0.69 -2.09 3.67
C TYR A 64 -0.09 -0.90 4.22
N LEU A 65 -0.59 -0.04 3.33
CA LEU A 65 -1.27 1.19 3.70
C LEU A 65 -2.74 1.13 3.28
N PHE A 66 -3.64 1.30 4.25
CA PHE A 66 -5.08 1.18 4.07
C PHE A 66 -5.77 2.54 4.12
N GLN A 67 -6.84 2.70 3.35
CA GLN A 67 -7.67 3.89 3.38
C GLN A 67 -8.77 3.74 4.43
N LEU A 68 -8.90 4.70 5.34
CA LEU A 68 -10.05 4.76 6.25
C LEU A 68 -11.33 5.13 5.49
N ARG A 69 -11.25 6.13 4.60
CA ARG A 69 -12.36 6.58 3.77
C ARG A 69 -12.24 5.99 2.37
N ASN A 70 -12.79 4.80 2.17
CA ASN A 70 -12.75 4.08 0.90
C ASN A 70 -14.17 3.65 0.47
N ASN A 71 -14.46 3.75 -0.83
CA ASN A 71 -15.76 3.33 -1.38
C ASN A 71 -15.80 1.86 -1.79
N SER A 72 -14.65 1.19 -1.87
CA SER A 72 -14.54 -0.18 -2.36
C SER A 72 -14.48 -1.22 -1.24
N TYR A 73 -14.18 -0.81 0.00
CA TYR A 73 -14.17 -1.67 1.17
C TYR A 73 -14.44 -0.87 2.46
N ASN A 74 -14.92 -1.55 3.48
CA ASN A 74 -15.03 -1.02 4.84
C ASN A 74 -13.88 -1.56 5.68
N ILE A 75 -12.83 -0.76 5.88
CA ILE A 75 -11.66 -1.21 6.65
C ILE A 75 -11.99 -1.52 8.13
N LEU A 76 -13.06 -0.91 8.68
CA LEU A 76 -13.49 -1.12 10.04
C LEU A 76 -14.50 -2.27 10.20
N SER A 77 -14.76 -3.08 9.17
CA SER A 77 -15.52 -4.33 9.34
C SER A 77 -14.72 -5.33 10.18
N SER A 78 -15.40 -6.16 10.97
CA SER A 78 -14.75 -7.17 11.82
C SER A 78 -13.79 -8.07 11.04
N LYS A 79 -14.21 -8.48 9.82
CA LYS A 79 -13.39 -9.27 8.91
C LYS A 79 -12.09 -8.55 8.52
N ASN A 80 -12.20 -7.30 8.06
CA ASN A 80 -11.04 -6.57 7.56
C ASN A 80 -10.08 -6.18 8.70
N ILE A 81 -10.59 -5.83 9.88
CA ILE A 81 -9.76 -5.62 11.08
C ILE A 81 -8.95 -6.88 11.38
N GLN A 82 -9.56 -8.07 11.34
CA GLN A 82 -8.87 -9.31 11.59
C GLN A 82 -7.78 -9.56 10.55
N LEU A 83 -8.06 -9.42 9.24
CA LEU A 83 -7.06 -9.57 8.18
C LEU A 83 -5.86 -8.63 8.36
N VAL A 84 -6.11 -7.37 8.73
CA VAL A 84 -5.03 -6.40 8.96
C VAL A 84 -4.18 -6.77 10.18
N ARG A 85 -4.81 -7.25 11.27
CA ARG A 85 -4.08 -7.74 12.45
C ARG A 85 -3.21 -8.94 12.12
N GLU A 86 -3.73 -9.91 11.34
CA GLU A 86 -2.96 -11.05 10.87
C GLU A 86 -1.76 -10.63 10.01
N MET A 87 -1.91 -9.61 9.15
CA MET A 87 -0.79 -9.05 8.39
C MET A 87 0.27 -8.41 9.31
N LYS A 88 -0.17 -7.72 10.37
CA LYS A 88 0.74 -7.18 11.40
C LYS A 88 1.47 -8.29 12.13
N ASP A 89 0.78 -9.38 12.48
CA ASP A 89 1.35 -10.56 13.16
C ASP A 89 2.37 -11.31 12.27
N MET A 90 2.21 -11.27 10.94
CA MET A 90 3.20 -11.75 9.97
C MET A 90 4.46 -10.88 9.95
N GLY A 91 4.44 -9.68 10.57
CA GLY A 91 5.56 -8.74 10.65
C GLY A 91 5.52 -7.61 9.62
N HIS A 92 4.46 -7.47 8.84
CA HIS A 92 4.31 -6.35 7.92
C HIS A 92 4.07 -5.02 8.67
N GLU A 93 4.58 -3.92 8.12
CA GLU A 93 4.24 -2.59 8.59
C GLU A 93 2.83 -2.22 8.10
N ILE A 94 2.01 -1.70 9.01
CA ILE A 94 0.65 -1.25 8.66
C ILE A 94 0.57 0.26 8.77
N GLY A 95 0.01 0.89 7.74
CA GLY A 95 -0.06 2.34 7.63
C GLY A 95 -1.37 2.88 7.09
N LEU A 96 -1.47 4.21 7.07
CA LEU A 96 -2.60 4.94 6.51
C LEU A 96 -2.31 5.38 5.06
N HIS A 97 -3.19 5.01 4.12
CA HIS A 97 -3.24 5.58 2.77
C HIS A 97 -4.27 6.70 2.72
N VAL A 98 -3.83 7.94 2.92
CA VAL A 98 -4.70 9.11 3.14
C VAL A 98 -5.55 9.42 1.92
N HIS A 99 -6.88 9.41 2.06
CA HIS A 99 -7.82 9.85 1.04
C HIS A 99 -8.33 11.25 1.36
N LEU A 100 -7.82 12.27 0.65
CA LEU A 100 -8.13 13.69 0.92
C LEU A 100 -9.54 14.15 0.49
N GLY A 101 -10.40 13.27 -0.01
CA GLY A 101 -11.73 13.63 -0.52
C GLY A 101 -12.71 14.21 0.50
N GLY A 102 -12.43 14.09 1.79
CA GLY A 102 -13.21 14.71 2.89
C GLY A 102 -12.58 15.98 3.45
N LEU A 103 -11.35 16.32 3.05
CA LEU A 103 -10.64 17.51 3.51
C LEU A 103 -11.26 18.77 2.88
N LYS A 104 -11.72 19.68 3.71
CA LYS A 104 -12.35 20.94 3.26
C LYS A 104 -11.35 22.06 3.07
N ASN A 105 -10.35 22.14 3.91
CA ASN A 105 -9.29 23.12 3.86
C ASN A 105 -7.94 22.42 3.96
N ILE A 106 -7.03 22.74 3.05
CA ILE A 106 -5.69 22.13 3.03
C ILE A 106 -4.86 22.50 4.26
N ASP A 107 -5.18 23.58 4.96
CA ASP A 107 -4.51 24.00 6.18
C ASP A 107 -4.77 23.05 7.36
N ASP A 108 -5.84 22.28 7.29
CA ASP A 108 -6.21 21.29 8.33
C ASP A 108 -5.68 19.88 8.02
N ILE A 109 -4.72 19.74 7.09
CA ILE A 109 -4.29 18.44 6.58
C ILE A 109 -3.62 17.56 7.65
N GLU A 110 -2.83 18.15 8.54
CA GLU A 110 -2.15 17.43 9.63
C GLU A 110 -3.18 16.86 10.61
N ASP A 111 -4.12 17.67 11.08
CA ASP A 111 -5.19 17.24 11.98
C ASP A 111 -6.08 16.18 11.34
N TYR A 112 -6.40 16.35 10.04
CA TYR A 112 -7.20 15.40 9.29
C TYR A 112 -6.52 14.02 9.17
N ILE A 113 -5.22 13.98 8.94
CA ILE A 113 -4.45 12.73 8.87
C ILE A 113 -4.33 12.11 10.25
N LEU A 114 -4.06 12.90 11.28
CA LEU A 114 -3.95 12.43 12.65
C LEU A 114 -5.26 11.80 13.14
N ASP A 115 -6.40 12.41 12.87
CA ASP A 115 -7.72 11.85 13.19
C ASP A 115 -7.96 10.49 12.52
N ASP A 116 -7.53 10.33 11.26
CA ASP A 116 -7.62 9.06 10.54
C ASP A 116 -6.69 8.00 11.16
N ILE A 117 -5.45 8.37 11.50
CA ILE A 117 -4.50 7.48 12.18
C ILE A 117 -5.06 7.01 13.51
N LEU A 118 -5.46 7.93 14.39
CA LEU A 118 -6.02 7.60 15.71
C LEU A 118 -7.27 6.71 15.61
N THR A 119 -8.06 6.90 14.55
CA THR A 119 -9.20 6.02 14.28
C THR A 119 -8.74 4.60 13.95
N LEU A 120 -7.77 4.43 13.07
CA LEU A 120 -7.23 3.10 12.74
C LEU A 120 -6.58 2.43 13.96
N GLU A 121 -5.74 3.15 14.70
CA GLU A 121 -5.08 2.66 15.93
C GLU A 121 -6.08 2.13 16.94
N LYS A 122 -7.18 2.88 17.15
CA LYS A 122 -8.26 2.47 18.06
C LYS A 122 -8.89 1.12 17.69
N TYR A 123 -9.09 0.85 16.39
CA TYR A 123 -9.76 -0.37 15.95
C TYR A 123 -8.78 -1.51 15.66
N PHE A 124 -7.57 -1.20 15.25
CA PHE A 124 -6.52 -2.20 15.02
C PHE A 124 -5.86 -2.68 16.32
N GLU A 125 -5.88 -1.83 17.38
CA GLU A 125 -5.25 -2.08 18.68
C GLU A 125 -3.72 -2.19 18.61
N PHE A 126 -3.10 -1.43 17.67
CA PHE A 126 -1.66 -1.23 17.54
C PHE A 126 -1.37 0.13 16.91
N ASP A 127 -0.13 0.61 17.04
CA ASP A 127 0.30 1.91 16.53
C ASP A 127 0.42 1.91 15.00
N VAL A 128 -0.04 3.00 14.37
CA VAL A 128 0.05 3.25 12.92
C VAL A 128 1.04 4.40 12.69
N ASP A 129 2.30 4.07 12.42
CA ASP A 129 3.42 5.03 12.42
C ASP A 129 3.73 5.62 11.05
N ILE A 130 3.16 5.07 9.99
CA ILE A 130 3.45 5.47 8.61
C ILE A 130 2.19 5.90 7.86
N PHE A 131 2.33 6.88 6.96
CA PHE A 131 1.26 7.25 6.05
C PHE A 131 1.75 7.62 4.65
N SER A 132 0.88 7.49 3.67
CA SER A 132 1.04 7.96 2.29
C SER A 132 -0.22 8.67 1.80
N PHE A 133 -0.19 9.23 0.58
CA PHE A 133 -1.34 9.93 0.00
C PHE A 133 -1.92 9.17 -1.18
N HIS A 134 -3.23 8.94 -1.16
CA HIS A 134 -3.99 8.52 -2.32
C HIS A 134 -4.16 9.70 -3.29
N ARG A 135 -3.67 9.54 -4.52
CA ARG A 135 -3.75 10.56 -5.58
C ARG A 135 -3.32 11.96 -5.10
N PRO A 136 -2.08 12.12 -4.59
CA PRO A 136 -1.65 13.38 -4.02
C PRO A 136 -1.73 14.52 -5.04
N SER A 137 -2.24 15.67 -4.62
CA SER A 137 -2.13 16.90 -5.38
C SER A 137 -0.71 17.46 -5.32
N GLN A 138 -0.35 18.34 -6.26
CA GLN A 138 0.93 19.06 -6.17
C GLN A 138 1.02 19.91 -4.89
N GLU A 139 -0.09 20.40 -4.41
CA GLU A 139 -0.17 21.21 -3.20
C GLU A 139 0.11 20.37 -1.96
N SER A 140 -0.53 19.19 -1.78
CA SER A 140 -0.28 18.30 -0.67
C SER A 140 1.17 17.80 -0.63
N LEU A 141 1.77 17.51 -1.80
CA LEU A 141 3.18 17.10 -1.87
C LEU A 141 4.15 18.23 -1.53
N ARG A 142 3.82 19.50 -1.89
CA ARG A 142 4.68 20.66 -1.57
C ARG A 142 4.67 21.03 -0.09
N ARG A 143 3.58 20.77 0.62
CA ARG A 143 3.45 21.10 2.04
C ARG A 143 4.44 20.37 2.92
N ASN A 144 4.94 19.21 2.46
CA ASN A 144 5.82 18.35 3.27
C ASN A 144 5.23 18.07 4.66
N VAL A 145 3.98 17.58 4.65
CA VAL A 145 3.22 17.29 5.86
C VAL A 145 4.10 16.54 6.87
N ASN A 146 4.19 17.09 8.06
CA ASN A 146 4.98 16.54 9.15
C ASN A 146 4.09 16.42 10.39
N ILE A 147 3.91 15.19 10.85
CA ILE A 147 3.16 14.87 12.06
C ILE A 147 4.18 14.25 13.03
N GLU A 148 4.20 14.73 14.28
CA GLU A 148 5.12 14.23 15.30
C GLU A 148 4.95 12.71 15.45
N ASP A 149 6.07 12.00 15.51
CA ASP A 149 6.15 10.54 15.63
C ASP A 149 5.50 9.73 14.48
N LYS A 150 5.16 10.38 13.36
CA LYS A 150 4.61 9.69 12.19
C LYS A 150 5.45 9.93 10.94
N ILE A 151 5.68 8.87 10.16
CA ILE A 151 6.55 8.90 8.99
C ILE A 151 5.73 9.11 7.71
N ASN A 152 5.99 10.22 7.02
CA ASN A 152 5.40 10.51 5.73
C ASN A 152 6.20 9.83 4.60
N LEU A 153 5.64 8.80 3.96
CA LEU A 153 6.29 8.06 2.87
C LEU A 153 6.40 8.86 1.54
N TYR A 154 5.81 10.05 1.49
CA TYR A 154 6.06 11.06 0.46
C TYR A 154 6.99 12.18 0.94
N GLY A 155 7.53 12.06 2.16
CA GLY A 155 8.54 12.96 2.70
C GLY A 155 9.90 12.82 2.01
N ASP A 156 10.81 13.76 2.32
CA ASP A 156 12.11 13.89 1.62
C ASP A 156 13.01 12.66 1.71
N LYS A 157 12.81 11.78 2.70
CA LYS A 157 13.60 10.55 2.88
C LYS A 157 13.20 9.41 1.94
N PHE A 158 11.93 9.38 1.51
CA PHE A 158 11.33 8.27 0.75
C PHE A 158 11.00 8.61 -0.70
N PHE A 159 10.83 9.90 -1.00
CA PHE A 159 10.25 10.31 -2.25
C PHE A 159 11.04 11.42 -2.91
N HIS A 160 11.44 11.17 -4.14
CA HIS A 160 12.05 12.18 -5.00
C HIS A 160 11.17 12.41 -6.21
N TYR A 161 10.52 13.58 -6.27
CA TYR A 161 9.77 14.00 -7.44
C TYR A 161 10.40 15.24 -8.04
N TYR A 162 11.09 15.07 -9.15
CA TYR A 162 11.95 16.09 -9.76
C TYR A 162 11.26 17.41 -10.09
N LYS A 163 9.92 17.42 -10.28
CA LYS A 163 9.15 18.63 -10.57
C LYS A 163 8.72 19.41 -9.33
N ILE A 164 8.68 18.77 -8.17
CA ILE A 164 8.14 19.36 -6.94
C ILE A 164 9.25 19.65 -5.93
N ARG A 165 10.20 18.74 -5.79
CA ARG A 165 11.30 18.82 -4.85
C ARG A 165 12.58 18.31 -5.47
N ARG A 166 13.68 19.00 -5.18
CA ARG A 166 15.05 18.56 -5.46
C ARG A 166 15.95 18.95 -4.28
N PRO A 167 15.83 18.30 -3.13
CA PRO A 167 16.91 18.40 -2.16
C PRO A 167 18.17 17.83 -2.82
N LYS A 168 19.29 18.53 -2.69
CA LYS A 168 20.55 18.20 -3.41
C LYS A 168 21.09 16.80 -3.10
N ASN A 169 20.58 16.10 -2.08
CA ASN A 169 21.18 14.87 -1.54
C ASN A 169 20.23 13.65 -1.51
N ILE A 170 19.04 13.72 -2.12
CA ILE A 170 18.10 12.59 -2.12
C ILE A 170 17.97 12.06 -3.55
N ASN A 171 18.50 10.86 -3.77
CA ASN A 171 18.41 10.13 -5.04
C ASN A 171 17.54 8.88 -4.88
N VAL A 172 16.33 9.04 -4.31
CA VAL A 172 15.38 7.92 -4.20
C VAL A 172 14.70 7.73 -5.55
N MET A 173 14.88 6.57 -6.15
CA MET A 173 14.13 6.16 -7.34
C MET A 173 12.76 5.63 -6.91
N TYR A 174 11.70 6.28 -7.38
CA TYR A 174 10.32 5.89 -7.10
C TYR A 174 9.74 5.10 -8.28
N LEU A 175 9.30 3.87 -8.01
CA LEU A 175 8.81 2.91 -9.00
C LEU A 175 7.38 2.48 -8.66
N PRO A 176 6.35 3.18 -9.13
CA PRO A 176 4.96 2.77 -8.92
C PRO A 176 4.42 1.93 -10.08
N ASP A 177 3.61 0.93 -9.78
CA ASP A 177 2.82 0.13 -10.71
C ASP A 177 1.41 0.72 -10.99
N SER A 178 1.26 2.03 -10.81
CA SER A 178 -0.02 2.73 -10.87
C SER A 178 -0.78 2.49 -12.17
N ASN A 179 -2.09 2.25 -12.06
CA ASN A 179 -2.98 1.92 -13.18
C ASN A 179 -2.58 0.64 -13.93
N HIS A 180 -2.11 -0.36 -13.21
CA HIS A 180 -1.69 -1.63 -13.77
C HIS A 180 -0.57 -1.47 -14.81
N HIS A 181 0.37 -0.54 -14.53
CA HIS A 181 1.48 -0.22 -15.42
C HIS A 181 2.63 0.42 -14.64
N TRP A 182 3.88 -0.02 -14.90
CA TRP A 182 5.09 0.64 -14.37
C TRP A 182 5.31 1.99 -15.06
N ARG A 183 5.25 3.07 -14.29
CA ARG A 183 5.17 4.44 -14.87
C ARG A 183 6.49 5.00 -15.35
N PHE A 184 7.61 4.61 -14.75
CA PHE A 184 8.92 5.18 -15.06
C PHE A 184 9.84 4.13 -15.66
N GLU A 185 10.23 3.15 -14.88
CA GLU A 185 11.12 2.09 -15.26
C GLU A 185 10.61 0.78 -14.66
N HIS A 186 10.81 -0.33 -15.34
CA HIS A 186 10.43 -1.62 -14.76
C HIS A 186 11.51 -2.03 -13.75
N PRO A 187 11.15 -2.51 -12.53
CA PRO A 187 12.15 -2.87 -11.51
C PRO A 187 13.19 -3.89 -11.99
N LEU A 188 12.83 -4.79 -12.91
CA LEU A 188 13.77 -5.77 -13.49
C LEU A 188 14.80 -5.14 -14.42
N ASP A 189 14.55 -3.96 -14.97
CA ASP A 189 15.45 -3.26 -15.92
C ASP A 189 16.28 -2.16 -15.26
N LEU A 190 16.13 -1.96 -13.95
CA LEU A 190 16.75 -0.87 -13.22
C LEU A 190 18.27 -1.00 -13.14
N ASP A 191 18.99 0.10 -13.34
CA ASP A 191 20.43 0.21 -13.12
C ASP A 191 20.75 0.47 -11.63
N PHE A 192 21.03 -0.58 -10.88
CA PHE A 192 21.36 -0.52 -9.45
C PHE A 192 22.72 0.13 -9.14
N LYS A 193 23.59 0.34 -10.13
CA LYS A 193 24.80 1.14 -9.96
C LYS A 193 24.49 2.62 -9.87
N LYS A 194 23.42 3.03 -10.54
CA LYS A 194 22.93 4.42 -10.56
C LYS A 194 22.00 4.74 -9.40
N TYR A 195 21.12 3.78 -9.05
CA TYR A 195 20.09 3.98 -8.03
C TYR A 195 20.36 3.07 -6.84
N ARG A 196 20.77 3.68 -5.72
CA ARG A 196 21.05 2.96 -4.47
C ARG A 196 19.97 3.12 -3.42
N LYS A 197 19.00 4.01 -3.64
CA LYS A 197 17.84 4.25 -2.79
C LYS A 197 16.58 4.09 -3.64
N ILE A 198 15.78 3.10 -3.36
CA ILE A 198 14.64 2.72 -4.19
C ILE A 198 13.39 2.58 -3.32
N GLN A 199 12.30 3.23 -3.73
CA GLN A 199 10.97 2.98 -3.21
C GLN A 199 10.11 2.35 -4.31
N ILE A 200 9.66 1.12 -4.09
CA ILE A 200 8.70 0.42 -4.95
C ILE A 200 7.31 0.60 -4.32
N ASN A 201 6.35 1.09 -5.11
CA ASN A 201 4.97 1.21 -4.69
C ASN A 201 4.09 0.29 -5.53
N CYS A 202 3.59 -0.76 -4.92
CA CYS A 202 2.69 -1.73 -5.53
C CYS A 202 1.24 -1.47 -5.10
N HIS A 203 0.31 -1.87 -5.96
CA HIS A 203 -1.11 -1.87 -5.66
C HIS A 203 -1.61 -3.32 -5.66
N PRO A 204 -1.89 -3.92 -4.49
CA PRO A 204 -2.20 -5.36 -4.37
C PRO A 204 -3.32 -5.85 -5.29
N PHE A 205 -4.28 -4.97 -5.63
CA PHE A 205 -5.37 -5.35 -6.54
C PHE A 205 -4.88 -5.77 -7.93
N SER A 206 -3.70 -5.32 -8.34
CA SER A 206 -3.10 -5.66 -9.64
C SER A 206 -2.46 -7.04 -9.66
N TRP A 207 -1.98 -7.52 -8.52
CA TRP A 207 -1.19 -8.73 -8.41
C TRP A 207 -2.05 -9.94 -8.10
N THR A 208 -1.93 -10.98 -8.93
CA THR A 208 -2.69 -12.24 -8.76
C THR A 208 -1.81 -13.44 -9.11
N ILE A 209 -2.21 -14.63 -8.69
CA ILE A 209 -1.48 -15.87 -9.03
C ILE A 209 -1.33 -16.01 -10.55
N GLN A 210 -2.38 -15.73 -11.31
CA GLN A 210 -2.41 -15.91 -12.77
C GLN A 210 -1.74 -14.79 -13.55
N GLY A 211 -1.81 -13.55 -13.04
CA GLY A 211 -1.39 -12.36 -13.76
C GLY A 211 -2.34 -12.01 -14.92
N TYR A 212 -3.26 -11.10 -14.68
CA TYR A 212 -4.23 -10.68 -15.69
C TYR A 212 -3.78 -9.39 -16.38
N ASP A 213 -4.31 -9.13 -17.58
CA ASP A 213 -4.35 -7.80 -18.14
C ASP A 213 -5.33 -6.90 -17.35
N ASN A 214 -5.25 -5.60 -17.56
CA ASN A 214 -6.04 -4.63 -16.81
C ASN A 214 -7.57 -4.90 -16.86
N LEU A 215 -8.09 -5.25 -18.03
CA LEU A 215 -9.53 -5.51 -18.19
C LEU A 215 -9.97 -6.76 -17.42
N ASN A 216 -9.23 -7.87 -17.58
CA ASN A 216 -9.56 -9.13 -16.92
C ASN A 216 -9.30 -9.05 -15.41
N ASN A 217 -8.31 -8.28 -14.99
CA ASN A 217 -8.06 -8.01 -13.58
C ASN A 217 -9.26 -7.31 -12.91
N PHE A 218 -9.81 -6.24 -13.53
CA PHE A 218 -11.01 -5.59 -12.99
C PHE A 218 -12.26 -6.47 -13.05
N LYS A 219 -12.44 -7.29 -14.09
CA LYS A 219 -13.55 -8.25 -14.13
C LYS A 219 -13.48 -9.23 -12.96
N THR A 220 -12.32 -9.82 -12.73
CA THR A 220 -12.11 -10.76 -11.62
C THR A 220 -12.34 -10.08 -10.26
N LEU A 221 -11.80 -8.86 -10.08
CA LEU A 221 -12.02 -8.08 -8.87
C LEU A 221 -13.51 -7.80 -8.61
N ILE A 222 -14.28 -7.45 -9.66
CA ILE A 222 -15.73 -7.21 -9.56
C ILE A 222 -16.46 -8.48 -9.17
N ASP A 223 -16.11 -9.63 -9.76
CA ASP A 223 -16.70 -10.93 -9.42
C ASP A 223 -16.39 -11.33 -7.97
N GLU A 224 -15.15 -11.13 -7.50
CA GLU A 224 -14.76 -11.33 -6.10
C GLU A 224 -15.59 -10.45 -5.16
N LYS A 225 -15.73 -9.14 -5.46
CA LYS A 225 -16.54 -8.21 -4.67
C LYS A 225 -18.02 -8.57 -4.65
N LYS A 226 -18.55 -9.07 -5.75
CA LYS A 226 -19.93 -9.60 -5.80
C LYS A 226 -20.11 -10.78 -4.85
N ILE A 227 -19.19 -11.74 -4.88
CA ILE A 227 -19.20 -12.90 -3.98
C ILE A 227 -19.10 -12.46 -2.53
N GLU A 228 -18.14 -11.57 -2.21
CA GLU A 228 -17.98 -11.00 -0.87
C GLU A 228 -19.28 -10.35 -0.37
N SER A 229 -19.92 -9.53 -1.20
CA SER A 229 -21.20 -8.89 -0.86
C SER A 229 -22.30 -9.88 -0.57
N ILE A 230 -22.40 -10.98 -1.34
CA ILE A 230 -23.38 -12.05 -1.12
C ILE A 230 -23.18 -12.68 0.27
N TYR A 231 -21.94 -13.04 0.63
CA TYR A 231 -21.65 -13.64 1.93
C TYR A 231 -21.87 -12.65 3.07
N SER A 232 -21.42 -11.40 2.92
CA SER A 232 -21.63 -10.37 3.94
C SER A 232 -23.11 -10.12 4.23
N ILE A 233 -23.95 -10.05 3.18
CA ILE A 233 -25.41 -9.89 3.37
C ILE A 233 -26.01 -11.14 4.03
N ASN A 234 -25.56 -12.34 3.66
CA ASN A 234 -26.03 -13.58 4.27
C ASN A 234 -25.71 -13.62 5.77
N ASP A 235 -24.55 -13.12 6.20
CA ASP A 235 -24.17 -13.08 7.62
C ASP A 235 -25.05 -12.12 8.44
N GLU A 236 -25.52 -11.04 7.83
CA GLU A 236 -26.35 -10.03 8.49
C GLU A 236 -27.83 -10.41 8.60
N THR A 237 -28.32 -11.45 7.89
CA THR A 237 -29.73 -11.81 7.90
C THR A 237 -30.01 -13.31 7.95
N LYS A 238 -31.02 -13.70 8.75
CA LYS A 238 -31.50 -15.09 8.85
C LYS A 238 -32.36 -15.53 7.64
N THR A 239 -32.82 -14.58 6.83
CA THR A 239 -33.79 -14.83 5.73
C THR A 239 -33.13 -14.76 4.34
N PHE A 240 -31.80 -14.85 4.26
CA PHE A 240 -31.10 -14.81 3.00
C PHE A 240 -31.48 -16.03 2.11
N PRO A 241 -31.84 -15.82 0.83
CA PRO A 241 -32.14 -16.91 -0.10
C PRO A 241 -30.88 -17.74 -0.37
N LYS A 242 -30.91 -19.01 0.07
CA LYS A 242 -29.73 -19.89 -0.01
C LYS A 242 -29.32 -20.20 -1.45
N GLU A 243 -30.22 -20.08 -2.41
CA GLU A 243 -29.97 -20.23 -3.84
C GLU A 243 -28.96 -19.23 -4.40
N LEU A 244 -28.75 -18.10 -3.69
CA LEU A 244 -27.76 -17.07 -4.08
C LEU A 244 -26.34 -17.37 -3.59
N LEU A 245 -26.16 -18.42 -2.78
CA LEU A 245 -24.84 -18.89 -2.31
C LEU A 245 -24.19 -19.91 -3.26
N ALA A 246 -24.89 -20.30 -4.34
CA ALA A 246 -24.46 -21.33 -5.29
C ALA A 246 -23.52 -20.76 -6.38
#